data_87a96f6cf5a1c564a5aea59ae87f1eca
#
_entry.id   87a96f6cf5a1c564a5aea59ae87f1eca
#
_cell.length_a   1.000
_cell.length_b   1.000
_cell.length_c   1.000
_cell.angle_alpha   90.00
_cell.angle_beta   90.00
_cell.angle_gamma   90.00
#
_symmetry.space_group_name_H-M   'P 1'
#
loop_
_entity.id
_entity.type
_entity.pdbx_description
1 polymer ?
#
loop_
_entity_poly.entity_id
_entity_poly.type
_entity_poly.pdbx_seq_one_letter_code
_entity_poly.pdbx_strand_id
1 'polypeptide(L)'
;MIGAAAVAHAPNDGYSLLFTAGGPITIGPNLSKHPSYDASTSFAPIALIGQVPSFLVVNANNPAKTLAELVDAARARRGALKYASPGVGTSVHLMAELFRLESTIEVIHVPYRGGGPAMNDLLGGQVDYMIENAPQLLPQILSGSLRALAVTSSRRLSSAPDVPTFAESGVPGLEVGTWFGLLGPSDLPPDAINVLLQAVKQELQNAATKKRLEDMEVQIDFRSSQDVAAFIEQDSARWKDTILRAHIEPE
;
A
#
# COMPACT_ATOMS: atom_id res chain seq x y z
N MET A 1 -1.02 12.68 7.96
CA MET A 1 -1.65 12.50 9.30
C MET A 1 -2.51 13.68 9.78
N ILE A 2 -2.29 14.92 9.28
CA ILE A 2 -3.07 16.11 9.74
C ILE A 2 -4.60 15.93 9.57
N GLY A 3 -5.06 15.47 8.41
CA GLY A 3 -6.50 15.23 8.18
C GLY A 3 -7.09 14.15 9.08
N ALA A 4 -6.34 13.08 9.34
CA ALA A 4 -6.78 12.03 10.26
C ALA A 4 -6.90 12.56 11.70
N ALA A 5 -5.91 13.34 12.18
CA ALA A 5 -6.00 14.00 13.47
C ALA A 5 -7.18 14.96 13.59
N ALA A 6 -7.48 15.73 12.53
CA ALA A 6 -8.61 16.64 12.51
C ALA A 6 -9.94 15.89 12.68
N VAL A 7 -10.12 14.75 12.00
CA VAL A 7 -11.36 13.93 12.13
C VAL A 7 -11.40 13.17 13.46
N ALA A 8 -10.25 12.68 13.95
CA ALA A 8 -10.19 12.01 15.25
C ALA A 8 -10.71 12.89 16.42
N HIS A 9 -10.60 14.21 16.29
CA HIS A 9 -11.05 15.19 17.30
C HIS A 9 -12.30 15.97 16.88
N ALA A 10 -12.94 15.60 15.76
CA ALA A 10 -14.16 16.25 15.29
C ALA A 10 -15.39 15.81 16.12
N PRO A 11 -16.49 16.60 16.12
CA PRO A 11 -17.76 16.14 16.69
C PRO A 11 -18.26 14.87 15.99
N ASN A 12 -18.86 13.97 16.76
CA ASN A 12 -19.42 12.70 16.28
C ASN A 12 -20.85 12.84 15.69
N ASP A 13 -21.14 13.97 15.05
CA ASP A 13 -22.45 14.33 14.50
C ASP A 13 -22.71 13.77 13.07
N GLY A 14 -21.72 13.07 12.48
CA GLY A 14 -21.83 12.46 11.15
C GLY A 14 -21.47 13.37 9.99
N TYR A 15 -21.07 14.63 10.23
CA TYR A 15 -20.71 15.58 9.16
C TYR A 15 -19.22 15.70 8.89
N SER A 16 -18.39 15.19 9.82
CA SER A 16 -16.93 15.12 9.61
C SER A 16 -16.52 13.68 9.35
N LEU A 17 -16.06 13.40 8.13
CA LEU A 17 -15.67 12.05 7.69
C LEU A 17 -14.24 12.06 7.16
N LEU A 18 -13.57 10.93 7.32
CA LEU A 18 -12.22 10.68 6.82
C LEU A 18 -12.27 9.63 5.71
N PHE A 19 -12.12 10.07 4.46
CA PHE A 19 -11.75 9.19 3.37
C PHE A 19 -10.23 9.12 3.31
N THR A 20 -9.64 7.95 3.50
CA THR A 20 -8.20 7.82 3.66
C THR A 20 -7.65 6.54 3.03
N ALA A 21 -6.35 6.58 2.68
CA ALA A 21 -5.56 5.39 2.50
C ALA A 21 -5.12 4.81 3.86
N GLY A 22 -4.62 3.57 3.86
CA GLY A 22 -4.20 2.86 5.07
C GLY A 22 -3.06 3.51 5.84
N GLY A 23 -2.12 4.14 5.14
CA GLY A 23 -0.90 4.67 5.75
C GLY A 23 -1.13 5.54 6.99
N PRO A 24 -2.00 6.56 6.97
CA PRO A 24 -2.31 7.35 8.17
C PRO A 24 -2.92 6.55 9.33
N ILE A 25 -3.58 5.44 9.07
CA ILE A 25 -4.29 4.66 10.08
C ILE A 25 -3.44 3.52 10.63
N THR A 26 -2.83 2.71 9.77
CA THR A 26 -2.16 1.47 10.18
C THR A 26 -0.63 1.56 10.21
N ILE A 27 -0.04 2.57 9.57
CA ILE A 27 1.42 2.75 9.52
C ILE A 27 1.89 3.94 10.35
N GLY A 28 1.35 5.13 10.09
CA GLY A 28 1.80 6.38 10.69
C GLY A 28 1.85 6.39 12.23
N PRO A 29 0.80 5.88 12.92
CA PRO A 29 0.84 5.78 14.38
C PRO A 29 1.97 4.88 14.91
N ASN A 30 2.33 3.81 14.17
CA ASN A 30 3.42 2.91 14.53
C ASN A 30 4.84 3.50 14.27
N LEU A 31 4.93 4.59 13.49
CA LEU A 31 6.17 5.30 13.18
C LEU A 31 6.31 6.63 13.94
N SER A 32 5.36 6.96 14.81
CA SER A 32 5.39 8.18 15.61
C SER A 32 5.67 7.88 17.07
N LYS A 33 6.63 8.59 17.68
CA LYS A 33 6.86 8.54 19.13
C LYS A 33 5.69 9.15 19.92
N HIS A 34 5.00 10.10 19.31
CA HIS A 34 3.89 10.84 19.94
C HIS A 34 2.72 10.93 18.93
N PRO A 35 1.99 9.84 18.67
CA PRO A 35 0.88 9.88 17.74
C PRO A 35 -0.23 10.81 18.26
N SER A 36 -0.76 11.67 17.37
CA SER A 36 -1.83 12.63 17.71
C SER A 36 -3.21 12.00 17.82
N TYR A 37 -3.34 10.71 17.53
CA TYR A 37 -4.54 9.88 17.68
C TYR A 37 -4.14 8.41 17.81
N ASP A 38 -5.02 7.61 18.38
CA ASP A 38 -4.92 6.15 18.41
C ASP A 38 -5.83 5.58 17.32
N ALA A 39 -5.24 4.83 16.38
CA ALA A 39 -5.98 4.29 15.26
C ALA A 39 -7.07 3.27 15.66
N SER A 40 -6.92 2.61 16.81
CA SER A 40 -7.87 1.60 17.31
C SER A 40 -9.06 2.19 18.03
N THR A 41 -8.92 3.41 18.60
CA THR A 41 -9.94 4.00 19.48
C THR A 41 -10.46 5.36 19.00
N SER A 42 -9.71 6.07 18.13
CA SER A 42 -10.09 7.42 17.71
C SER A 42 -11.04 7.47 16.52
N PHE A 43 -11.34 6.33 15.89
CA PHE A 43 -12.16 6.28 14.69
C PHE A 43 -13.25 5.21 14.78
N ALA A 44 -14.41 5.54 14.21
CA ALA A 44 -15.46 4.58 13.89
C ALA A 44 -15.31 4.17 12.42
N PRO A 45 -14.92 2.92 12.11
CA PRO A 45 -14.86 2.43 10.74
C PRO A 45 -16.26 2.38 10.13
N ILE A 46 -16.43 2.87 8.90
CA ILE A 46 -17.72 2.86 8.19
C ILE A 46 -17.68 1.82 7.07
N ALA A 47 -16.74 1.94 6.15
CA ALA A 47 -16.60 1.02 5.03
C ALA A 47 -15.15 0.91 4.54
N LEU A 48 -14.70 -0.28 4.19
CA LEU A 48 -13.60 -0.48 3.26
C LEU A 48 -14.17 -0.43 1.83
N ILE A 49 -13.44 0.20 0.92
CA ILE A 49 -13.86 0.35 -0.48
C ILE A 49 -13.10 -0.62 -1.35
N GLY A 50 -11.81 -0.76 -1.12
CA GLY A 50 -10.93 -1.63 -1.87
C GLY A 50 -9.47 -1.29 -1.66
N GLN A 51 -8.61 -1.91 -2.45
CA GLN A 51 -7.17 -1.70 -2.37
C GLN A 51 -6.55 -1.57 -3.76
N VAL A 52 -5.48 -0.80 -3.85
CA VAL A 52 -4.64 -0.68 -5.04
C VAL A 52 -3.43 -1.58 -4.84
N PRO A 53 -3.21 -2.57 -5.71
CA PRO A 53 -2.01 -3.39 -5.69
C PRO A 53 -0.79 -2.60 -6.16
N SER A 54 0.39 -3.12 -5.84
CA SER A 54 1.67 -2.54 -6.24
C SER A 54 2.47 -3.52 -7.10
N PHE A 55 3.27 -3.00 -8.02
CA PHE A 55 4.26 -3.80 -8.74
C PHE A 55 5.65 -3.61 -8.12
N LEU A 56 6.44 -4.67 -8.13
CA LEU A 56 7.89 -4.55 -8.07
C LEU A 56 8.41 -4.43 -9.49
N VAL A 57 9.12 -3.34 -9.76
CA VAL A 57 9.66 -3.04 -11.07
C VAL A 57 11.16 -2.81 -11.03
N VAL A 58 11.80 -3.11 -12.16
CA VAL A 58 13.19 -2.80 -12.46
C VAL A 58 13.29 -2.00 -13.77
N ASN A 59 14.40 -1.31 -14.01
CA ASN A 59 14.67 -0.74 -15.31
C ASN A 59 14.65 -1.83 -16.40
N ALA A 60 14.14 -1.53 -17.60
CA ALA A 60 14.06 -2.49 -18.71
C ALA A 60 15.40 -3.14 -19.06
N ASN A 61 16.52 -2.41 -18.87
CA ASN A 61 17.88 -2.87 -19.12
C ASN A 61 18.47 -3.71 -17.96
N ASN A 62 17.74 -3.83 -16.82
CA ASN A 62 18.19 -4.66 -15.71
C ASN A 62 18.35 -6.12 -16.19
N PRO A 63 19.45 -6.81 -15.84
CA PRO A 63 19.65 -8.20 -16.23
C PRO A 63 18.59 -9.16 -15.67
N ALA A 64 18.04 -8.88 -14.47
CA ALA A 64 16.98 -9.69 -13.89
C ALA A 64 15.68 -9.58 -14.69
N LYS A 65 15.17 -10.71 -15.15
CA LYS A 65 13.91 -10.84 -15.90
C LYS A 65 12.78 -11.43 -15.07
N THR A 66 13.10 -12.01 -13.93
CA THR A 66 12.19 -12.61 -12.98
C THR A 66 12.49 -12.14 -11.56
N LEU A 67 11.51 -12.27 -10.66
CA LEU A 67 11.71 -11.95 -9.24
C LEU A 67 12.81 -12.84 -8.63
N ALA A 68 12.85 -14.11 -8.99
CA ALA A 68 13.88 -15.05 -8.53
C ALA A 68 15.29 -14.58 -8.92
N GLU A 69 15.49 -14.15 -10.17
CA GLU A 69 16.79 -13.63 -10.61
C GLU A 69 17.21 -12.36 -9.86
N LEU A 70 16.26 -11.47 -9.50
CA LEU A 70 16.54 -10.30 -8.67
C LEU A 70 16.96 -10.70 -7.26
N VAL A 71 16.26 -11.66 -6.65
CA VAL A 71 16.58 -12.19 -5.32
C VAL A 71 17.96 -12.85 -5.33
N ASP A 72 18.28 -13.66 -6.34
CA ASP A 72 19.59 -14.31 -6.47
C ASP A 72 20.72 -13.29 -6.66
N ALA A 73 20.48 -12.24 -7.46
CA ALA A 73 21.43 -11.15 -7.62
C ALA A 73 21.67 -10.39 -6.30
N ALA A 74 20.62 -10.17 -5.51
CA ALA A 74 20.73 -9.52 -4.20
C ALA A 74 21.50 -10.38 -3.20
N ARG A 75 21.26 -11.71 -3.20
CA ARG A 75 21.99 -12.66 -2.34
C ARG A 75 23.47 -12.78 -2.71
N ALA A 76 23.78 -12.79 -4.02
CA ALA A 76 25.16 -12.86 -4.52
C ALA A 76 25.96 -11.57 -4.22
N ARG A 77 25.28 -10.43 -4.15
CA ARG A 77 25.89 -9.09 -4.00
C ARG A 77 25.34 -8.39 -2.76
N ARG A 78 25.47 -9.04 -1.59
CA ARG A 78 24.93 -8.59 -0.30
C ARG A 78 25.14 -7.08 -0.06
N GLY A 79 24.06 -6.36 0.19
CA GLY A 79 24.09 -4.93 0.47
C GLY A 79 24.53 -4.03 -0.69
N ALA A 80 24.57 -4.55 -1.94
CA ALA A 80 24.96 -3.76 -3.11
C ALA A 80 23.75 -3.25 -3.91
N LEU A 81 22.64 -3.99 -3.91
CA LEU A 81 21.43 -3.55 -4.61
C LEU A 81 20.73 -2.45 -3.83
N LYS A 82 20.19 -1.47 -4.56
CA LYS A 82 19.47 -0.32 -4.02
C LYS A 82 18.01 -0.37 -4.43
N TYR A 83 17.11 -0.08 -3.50
CA TYR A 83 15.71 0.15 -3.86
C TYR A 83 15.28 1.58 -3.54
N ALA A 84 14.43 2.13 -4.40
CA ALA A 84 13.85 3.45 -4.22
C ALA A 84 12.49 3.38 -3.52
N SER A 85 12.16 4.39 -2.71
CA SER A 85 10.81 4.62 -2.21
C SER A 85 10.44 6.10 -2.25
N PRO A 86 9.14 6.46 -2.23
CA PRO A 86 8.68 7.85 -2.14
C PRO A 86 9.01 8.53 -0.79
N GLY A 87 9.57 7.80 0.15
CA GLY A 87 9.95 8.29 1.46
C GLY A 87 9.72 7.25 2.55
N VAL A 88 10.42 7.44 3.67
CA VAL A 88 10.30 6.58 4.87
C VAL A 88 8.84 6.60 5.37
N GLY A 89 8.32 5.45 5.78
CA GLY A 89 6.98 5.32 6.34
C GLY A 89 5.82 5.34 5.33
N THR A 90 6.10 5.40 4.02
CA THR A 90 5.04 5.19 3.02
C THR A 90 4.67 3.70 2.93
N SER A 91 3.43 3.39 2.51
CA SER A 91 2.97 2.00 2.35
C SER A 91 3.91 1.20 1.43
N VAL A 92 4.32 1.79 0.31
CA VAL A 92 5.20 1.14 -0.65
C VAL A 92 6.63 0.97 -0.15
N HIS A 93 7.12 1.86 0.74
CA HIS A 93 8.38 1.63 1.46
C HIS A 93 8.27 0.38 2.35
N LEU A 94 7.20 0.27 3.15
CA LEU A 94 7.02 -0.90 4.02
C LEU A 94 6.78 -2.19 3.23
N MET A 95 6.14 -2.12 2.05
CA MET A 95 6.04 -3.27 1.13
C MET A 95 7.43 -3.71 0.64
N ALA A 96 8.34 -2.76 0.34
CA ALA A 96 9.70 -3.08 -0.06
C ALA A 96 10.53 -3.69 1.09
N GLU A 97 10.32 -3.21 2.32
CA GLU A 97 10.94 -3.79 3.52
C GLU A 97 10.38 -5.19 3.81
N LEU A 98 9.07 -5.39 3.67
CA LEU A 98 8.45 -6.71 3.80
C LEU A 98 9.02 -7.67 2.75
N PHE A 99 9.17 -7.24 1.48
CA PHE A 99 9.85 -8.04 0.46
C PHE A 99 11.28 -8.40 0.84
N ARG A 100 12.06 -7.45 1.35
CA ARG A 100 13.42 -7.69 1.83
C ARG A 100 13.47 -8.75 2.92
N LEU A 101 12.58 -8.67 3.90
CA LEU A 101 12.48 -9.61 5.02
C LEU A 101 12.06 -11.01 4.57
N GLU A 102 10.98 -11.11 3.79
CA GLU A 102 10.44 -12.40 3.32
C GLU A 102 11.38 -13.11 2.33
N SER A 103 12.14 -12.35 1.53
CA SER A 103 13.14 -12.91 0.62
C SER A 103 14.50 -13.15 1.27
N THR A 104 14.70 -12.71 2.51
CA THR A 104 15.97 -12.82 3.26
C THR A 104 17.14 -12.26 2.43
N ILE A 105 17.00 -11.02 1.96
CA ILE A 105 18.02 -10.30 1.17
C ILE A 105 18.52 -9.06 1.89
N GLU A 106 19.78 -8.68 1.61
CA GLU A 106 20.38 -7.44 2.11
C GLU A 106 20.45 -6.43 0.96
N VAL A 107 19.77 -5.30 1.12
CA VAL A 107 19.65 -4.23 0.12
C VAL A 107 19.70 -2.86 0.81
N ILE A 108 20.02 -1.82 0.04
CA ILE A 108 20.11 -0.44 0.54
C ILE A 108 18.82 0.30 0.18
N HIS A 109 18.16 0.89 1.16
CA HIS A 109 17.04 1.80 0.95
C HIS A 109 17.54 3.19 0.53
N VAL A 110 16.97 3.74 -0.55
CA VAL A 110 17.19 5.11 -1.02
C VAL A 110 15.85 5.86 -0.98
N PRO A 111 15.57 6.64 0.08
CA PRO A 111 14.34 7.41 0.19
C PRO A 111 14.38 8.68 -0.65
N TYR A 112 13.26 8.98 -1.34
CA TYR A 112 13.06 10.19 -2.13
C TYR A 112 11.93 11.05 -1.55
N ARG A 113 11.83 12.28 -2.01
CA ARG A 113 10.69 13.18 -1.67
C ARG A 113 9.55 12.99 -2.66
N GLY A 114 8.97 11.77 -2.69
CA GLY A 114 7.85 11.39 -3.55
C GLY A 114 8.22 10.39 -4.65
N GLY A 115 7.20 9.84 -5.33
CA GLY A 115 7.35 8.80 -6.35
C GLY A 115 8.02 9.28 -7.65
N GLY A 116 7.82 10.54 -8.05
CA GLY A 116 8.39 11.09 -9.28
C GLY A 116 9.92 11.04 -9.32
N PRO A 117 10.63 11.63 -8.36
CA PRO A 117 12.09 11.53 -8.28
C PRO A 117 12.60 10.09 -8.17
N ALA A 118 11.93 9.22 -7.39
CA ALA A 118 12.27 7.80 -7.27
C ALA A 118 12.18 7.07 -8.62
N MET A 119 11.10 7.34 -9.37
CA MET A 119 10.87 6.81 -10.72
C MET A 119 11.96 7.27 -11.71
N ASN A 120 12.34 8.55 -11.67
CA ASN A 120 13.36 9.08 -12.57
C ASN A 120 14.71 8.40 -12.33
N ASP A 121 15.10 8.17 -11.08
CA ASP A 121 16.34 7.50 -10.75
C ASP A 121 16.31 6.00 -11.09
N LEU A 122 15.15 5.34 -10.98
CA LEU A 122 14.99 3.97 -11.49
C LEU A 122 15.13 3.91 -13.01
N LEU A 123 14.49 4.82 -13.74
CA LEU A 123 14.61 4.93 -15.20
C LEU A 123 16.05 5.29 -15.62
N GLY A 124 16.76 6.08 -14.81
CA GLY A 124 18.16 6.42 -14.99
C GLY A 124 19.16 5.33 -14.56
N GLY A 125 18.68 4.22 -13.96
CA GLY A 125 19.55 3.12 -13.49
C GLY A 125 20.39 3.45 -12.25
N GLN A 126 20.01 4.49 -11.47
CA GLN A 126 20.70 4.86 -10.24
C GLN A 126 20.32 3.98 -9.05
N VAL A 127 19.17 3.32 -9.14
CA VAL A 127 18.66 2.31 -8.21
C VAL A 127 18.22 1.07 -8.99
N ASP A 128 18.20 -0.10 -8.34
CA ASP A 128 18.00 -1.38 -9.00
C ASP A 128 16.52 -1.73 -9.15
N TYR A 129 15.68 -1.40 -8.15
CA TYR A 129 14.24 -1.68 -8.17
C TYR A 129 13.45 -0.69 -7.31
N MET A 130 12.13 -0.68 -7.49
CA MET A 130 11.18 -0.05 -6.56
C MET A 130 9.88 -0.87 -6.50
N ILE A 131 9.14 -0.67 -5.41
CA ILE A 131 7.74 -1.08 -5.30
C ILE A 131 6.90 0.20 -5.30
N GLU A 132 5.88 0.25 -6.16
CA GLU A 132 4.98 1.39 -6.24
C GLU A 132 3.59 0.93 -6.73
N ASN A 133 2.57 1.74 -6.42
CA ASN A 133 1.19 1.46 -6.78
C ASN A 133 1.02 1.30 -8.30
N ALA A 134 0.20 0.33 -8.70
CA ALA A 134 0.01 -0.06 -10.10
C ALA A 134 -0.33 1.11 -11.04
N PRO A 135 -1.24 2.05 -10.71
CA PRO A 135 -1.57 3.16 -11.61
C PRO A 135 -0.39 4.04 -11.98
N GLN A 136 0.59 4.18 -11.08
CA GLN A 136 1.77 5.01 -11.33
C GLN A 136 2.80 4.31 -12.22
N LEU A 137 2.85 2.98 -12.19
CA LEU A 137 3.83 2.17 -12.92
C LEU A 137 3.34 1.67 -14.27
N LEU A 138 2.04 1.45 -14.44
CA LEU A 138 1.46 0.87 -15.66
C LEU A 138 1.90 1.59 -16.94
N PRO A 139 1.89 2.92 -17.05
CA PRO A 139 2.36 3.59 -18.27
C PRO A 139 3.80 3.23 -18.64
N GLN A 140 4.68 3.08 -17.66
CA GLN A 140 6.09 2.75 -17.86
C GLN A 140 6.29 1.26 -18.17
N ILE A 141 5.45 0.39 -17.60
CA ILE A 141 5.45 -1.03 -17.89
C ILE A 141 4.96 -1.27 -19.33
N LEU A 142 3.84 -0.65 -19.71
CA LEU A 142 3.25 -0.79 -21.04
C LEU A 142 4.11 -0.19 -22.15
N SER A 143 4.86 0.89 -21.87
CA SER A 143 5.84 1.46 -22.80
C SER A 143 7.12 0.63 -22.92
N GLY A 144 7.33 -0.35 -22.04
CA GLY A 144 8.55 -1.15 -21.97
C GLY A 144 9.75 -0.42 -21.37
N SER A 145 9.56 0.75 -20.74
CA SER A 145 10.63 1.50 -20.05
C SER A 145 11.01 0.84 -18.72
N LEU A 146 10.04 0.21 -18.05
CA LEU A 146 10.22 -0.60 -16.86
C LEU A 146 9.74 -2.04 -17.12
N ARG A 147 10.33 -2.98 -16.40
CA ARG A 147 9.89 -4.37 -16.35
C ARG A 147 9.29 -4.65 -14.97
N ALA A 148 8.02 -5.07 -14.92
CA ALA A 148 7.42 -5.59 -13.72
C ALA A 148 7.83 -7.06 -13.51
N LEU A 149 8.29 -7.39 -12.31
CA LEU A 149 8.72 -8.73 -11.93
C LEU A 149 7.66 -9.47 -11.10
N ALA A 150 6.87 -8.74 -10.33
CA ALA A 150 5.77 -9.29 -9.56
C ALA A 150 4.73 -8.22 -9.18
N VAL A 151 3.52 -8.65 -8.86
CA VAL A 151 2.42 -7.83 -8.34
C VAL A 151 1.98 -8.33 -6.96
N THR A 152 1.61 -7.41 -6.06
CA THR A 152 1.24 -7.73 -4.67
C THR A 152 -0.19 -8.25 -4.47
N SER A 153 -1.00 -8.31 -5.52
CA SER A 153 -2.36 -8.86 -5.46
C SER A 153 -2.36 -10.38 -5.40
N SER A 154 -3.46 -10.97 -4.88
CA SER A 154 -3.68 -12.43 -4.86
C SER A 154 -3.83 -13.06 -6.25
N ARG A 155 -4.10 -12.26 -7.26
CA ARG A 155 -4.22 -12.66 -8.67
C ARG A 155 -3.54 -11.64 -9.56
N ARG A 156 -3.13 -12.07 -10.77
CA ARG A 156 -2.57 -11.18 -11.78
C ARG A 156 -3.57 -10.11 -12.18
N LEU A 157 -3.10 -8.91 -12.49
CA LEU A 157 -3.94 -7.82 -12.97
C LEU A 157 -4.30 -8.01 -14.45
N SER A 158 -5.54 -7.69 -14.82
CA SER A 158 -5.99 -7.73 -16.22
C SER A 158 -5.25 -6.73 -17.11
N SER A 159 -4.78 -5.64 -16.54
CA SER A 159 -3.94 -4.63 -17.21
C SER A 159 -2.51 -5.09 -17.49
N ALA A 160 -2.03 -6.15 -16.79
CA ALA A 160 -0.69 -6.71 -16.94
C ALA A 160 -0.72 -8.23 -16.70
N PRO A 161 -1.40 -9.02 -17.54
CA PRO A 161 -1.68 -10.44 -17.30
C PRO A 161 -0.43 -11.33 -17.31
N ASP A 162 0.64 -10.87 -17.93
CA ASP A 162 1.91 -11.59 -17.98
C ASP A 162 2.75 -11.42 -16.70
N VAL A 163 2.43 -10.44 -15.85
CA VAL A 163 3.15 -10.20 -14.60
C VAL A 163 2.64 -11.16 -13.52
N PRO A 164 3.50 -12.04 -12.98
CA PRO A 164 3.11 -12.98 -11.94
C PRO A 164 2.84 -12.26 -10.60
N THR A 165 2.09 -12.91 -9.72
CA THR A 165 1.98 -12.45 -8.33
C THR A 165 3.27 -12.78 -7.56
N PHE A 166 3.47 -12.12 -6.41
CA PHE A 166 4.58 -12.48 -5.51
C PHE A 166 4.48 -13.94 -5.04
N ALA A 167 3.26 -14.42 -4.78
CA ALA A 167 3.03 -15.82 -4.39
C ALA A 167 3.44 -16.80 -5.50
N GLU A 168 3.05 -16.55 -6.76
CA GLU A 168 3.49 -17.33 -7.93
C GLU A 168 5.02 -17.27 -8.12
N SER A 169 5.65 -16.20 -7.66
CA SER A 169 7.11 -15.98 -7.74
C SER A 169 7.89 -16.48 -6.52
N GLY A 170 7.24 -17.21 -5.60
CA GLY A 170 7.88 -17.84 -4.45
C GLY A 170 8.01 -16.98 -3.20
N VAL A 171 7.30 -15.84 -3.13
CA VAL A 171 7.27 -14.92 -1.97
C VAL A 171 5.82 -14.70 -1.52
N PRO A 172 5.16 -15.68 -0.89
CA PRO A 172 3.72 -15.62 -0.61
C PRO A 172 3.32 -14.58 0.44
N GLY A 173 4.25 -14.06 1.25
CA GLY A 173 3.97 -13.08 2.32
C GLY A 173 3.62 -11.67 1.84
N LEU A 174 3.68 -11.39 0.52
CA LEU A 174 3.45 -10.07 -0.05
C LEU A 174 2.07 -9.92 -0.72
N GLU A 175 1.05 -10.54 -0.19
CA GLU A 175 -0.34 -10.21 -0.60
C GLU A 175 -0.82 -9.01 0.22
N VAL A 176 -0.48 -7.82 -0.25
CA VAL A 176 -0.74 -6.52 0.39
C VAL A 176 -1.08 -5.46 -0.66
N GLY A 177 -1.81 -4.43 -0.27
CA GLY A 177 -2.14 -3.30 -1.14
C GLY A 177 -2.32 -2.02 -0.34
N THR A 178 -2.30 -0.89 -1.04
CA THR A 178 -2.73 0.37 -0.43
C THR A 178 -4.26 0.38 -0.38
N TRP A 179 -4.82 0.12 0.79
CA TRP A 179 -6.27 0.11 0.98
C TRP A 179 -6.86 1.52 1.16
N PHE A 180 -8.14 1.67 0.81
CA PHE A 180 -8.91 2.90 0.97
C PHE A 180 -10.21 2.61 1.71
N GLY A 181 -10.52 3.46 2.68
CA GLY A 181 -11.70 3.32 3.51
C GLY A 181 -12.30 4.66 3.93
N LEU A 182 -13.53 4.59 4.40
CA LEU A 182 -14.28 5.69 4.99
C LEU A 182 -14.41 5.43 6.49
N LEU A 183 -13.98 6.40 7.31
CA LEU A 183 -14.06 6.39 8.76
C LEU A 183 -14.72 7.69 9.25
N GLY A 184 -15.28 7.65 10.43
CA GLY A 184 -15.73 8.82 11.17
C GLY A 184 -14.97 8.99 12.48
N PRO A 185 -15.22 10.06 13.25
CA PRO A 185 -14.72 10.15 14.63
C PRO A 185 -15.29 9.01 15.48
N SER A 186 -14.62 8.69 16.58
CA SER A 186 -15.12 7.69 17.56
C SER A 186 -16.53 8.06 18.03
N ASP A 187 -17.26 7.04 18.48
CA ASP A 187 -18.63 7.20 19.00
C ASP A 187 -19.65 7.79 18.00
N LEU A 188 -19.38 7.62 16.69
CA LEU A 188 -20.36 7.98 15.67
C LEU A 188 -21.66 7.19 15.86
N PRO A 189 -22.85 7.82 15.84
CA PRO A 189 -24.12 7.12 16.04
C PRO A 189 -24.30 5.96 15.05
N PRO A 190 -24.78 4.78 15.50
CA PRO A 190 -24.98 3.62 14.63
C PRO A 190 -25.85 3.89 13.41
N ASP A 191 -26.87 4.75 13.54
CA ASP A 191 -27.75 5.13 12.44
C ASP A 191 -26.98 5.93 11.36
N ALA A 192 -26.07 6.81 11.76
CA ALA A 192 -25.22 7.55 10.82
C ALA A 192 -24.27 6.59 10.10
N ILE A 193 -23.66 5.64 10.81
CA ILE A 193 -22.81 4.60 10.20
C ILE A 193 -23.61 3.80 9.18
N ASN A 194 -24.83 3.36 9.51
CA ASN A 194 -25.67 2.58 8.62
C ASN A 194 -26.06 3.35 7.34
N VAL A 195 -26.45 4.62 7.47
CA VAL A 195 -26.79 5.46 6.31
C VAL A 195 -25.59 5.60 5.38
N LEU A 196 -24.41 5.91 5.92
CA LEU A 196 -23.16 6.07 5.15
C LEU A 196 -22.73 4.75 4.51
N LEU A 197 -22.79 3.64 5.25
CA LEU A 197 -22.47 2.31 4.76
C LEU A 197 -23.34 1.92 3.55
N GLN A 198 -24.67 2.16 3.65
CA GLN A 198 -25.58 1.87 2.54
C GLN A 198 -25.31 2.77 1.33
N ALA A 199 -25.01 4.05 1.53
CA ALA A 199 -24.65 4.97 0.45
C ALA A 199 -23.37 4.50 -0.29
N VAL A 200 -22.32 4.12 0.44
CA VAL A 200 -21.10 3.57 -0.15
C VAL A 200 -21.41 2.27 -0.90
N LYS A 201 -22.16 1.36 -0.31
CA LYS A 201 -22.55 0.08 -0.94
C LYS A 201 -23.30 0.30 -2.25
N GLN A 202 -24.27 1.22 -2.24
CA GLN A 202 -25.05 1.56 -3.44
C GLN A 202 -24.16 2.16 -4.53
N GLU A 203 -23.27 3.08 -4.18
CA GLU A 203 -22.37 3.72 -5.15
C GLU A 203 -21.37 2.72 -5.74
N LEU A 204 -20.87 1.78 -4.97
CA LEU A 204 -20.00 0.71 -5.47
C LEU A 204 -20.74 -0.29 -6.40
N GLN A 205 -22.07 -0.28 -6.45
CA GLN A 205 -22.86 -1.04 -7.42
C GLN A 205 -23.07 -0.28 -8.75
N ASN A 206 -22.86 1.03 -8.77
CA ASN A 206 -22.96 1.86 -9.95
C ASN A 206 -21.91 1.47 -10.99
N ALA A 207 -22.33 1.15 -12.22
CA ALA A 207 -21.45 0.69 -13.29
C ALA A 207 -20.36 1.72 -13.66
N ALA A 208 -20.70 3.02 -13.65
CA ALA A 208 -19.74 4.08 -13.98
C ALA A 208 -18.67 4.19 -12.87
N THR A 209 -19.06 4.10 -11.60
CA THR A 209 -18.14 4.12 -10.47
C THR A 209 -17.24 2.90 -10.46
N LYS A 210 -17.79 1.69 -10.68
CA LYS A 210 -16.99 0.47 -10.83
C LYS A 210 -15.94 0.62 -11.91
N LYS A 211 -16.37 1.03 -13.12
CA LYS A 211 -15.44 1.21 -14.23
C LYS A 211 -14.34 2.20 -13.88
N ARG A 212 -14.67 3.32 -13.24
CA ARG A 212 -13.68 4.34 -12.86
C ARG A 212 -12.69 3.81 -11.82
N LEU A 213 -13.15 3.01 -10.86
CA LEU A 213 -12.27 2.38 -9.88
C LEU A 213 -11.38 1.32 -10.53
N GLU A 214 -11.91 0.51 -11.44
CA GLU A 214 -11.14 -0.47 -12.23
C GLU A 214 -10.08 0.22 -13.11
N ASP A 215 -10.43 1.32 -13.78
CA ASP A 215 -9.50 2.13 -14.58
C ASP A 215 -8.35 2.73 -13.73
N MET A 216 -8.56 2.85 -12.41
CA MET A 216 -7.56 3.25 -11.41
C MET A 216 -6.89 2.05 -10.71
N GLU A 217 -7.06 0.84 -11.21
CA GLU A 217 -6.53 -0.41 -10.63
C GLU A 217 -7.01 -0.68 -9.20
N VAL A 218 -8.12 -0.08 -8.78
CA VAL A 218 -8.73 -0.38 -7.47
C VAL A 218 -9.40 -1.74 -7.53
N GLN A 219 -8.91 -2.69 -6.79
CA GLN A 219 -9.59 -3.94 -6.53
C GLN A 219 -10.67 -3.69 -5.46
N ILE A 220 -11.93 -3.64 -5.90
CA ILE A 220 -13.06 -3.40 -4.99
C ILE A 220 -13.16 -4.57 -4.00
N ASP A 221 -13.06 -4.26 -2.71
CA ASP A 221 -13.21 -5.19 -1.59
C ASP A 221 -14.10 -4.49 -0.54
N PHE A 222 -15.41 -4.48 -0.80
CA PHE A 222 -16.35 -3.84 0.10
C PHE A 222 -16.52 -4.65 1.38
N ARG A 223 -16.20 -4.03 2.52
CA ARG A 223 -16.40 -4.61 3.85
C ARG A 223 -17.24 -3.70 4.73
N SER A 224 -18.04 -4.31 5.60
CA SER A 224 -18.86 -3.61 6.59
C SER A 224 -18.01 -3.03 7.72
N SER A 225 -18.60 -2.14 8.51
CA SER A 225 -17.94 -1.50 9.66
C SER A 225 -17.22 -2.49 10.58
N GLN A 226 -17.87 -3.59 10.93
CA GLN A 226 -17.29 -4.61 11.82
C GLN A 226 -16.08 -5.32 11.17
N ASP A 227 -16.18 -5.68 9.89
CA ASP A 227 -15.11 -6.34 9.15
C ASP A 227 -13.92 -5.40 8.92
N VAL A 228 -14.20 -4.10 8.75
CA VAL A 228 -13.16 -3.07 8.61
C VAL A 228 -12.37 -2.88 9.89
N ALA A 229 -13.02 -2.90 11.06
CA ALA A 229 -12.33 -2.82 12.34
C ALA A 229 -11.33 -3.96 12.52
N ALA A 230 -11.77 -5.20 12.28
CA ALA A 230 -10.89 -6.37 12.34
C ALA A 230 -9.74 -6.31 11.29
N PHE A 231 -10.04 -5.80 10.08
CA PHE A 231 -9.03 -5.61 9.04
C PHE A 231 -7.97 -4.58 9.45
N ILE A 232 -8.38 -3.43 10.00
CA ILE A 232 -7.45 -2.37 10.46
C ILE A 232 -6.53 -2.91 11.56
N GLU A 233 -7.07 -3.70 12.49
CA GLU A 233 -6.27 -4.31 13.56
C GLU A 233 -5.20 -5.26 12.99
N GLN A 234 -5.59 -6.14 12.07
CA GLN A 234 -4.67 -7.08 11.42
C GLN A 234 -3.61 -6.37 10.58
N ASP A 235 -4.00 -5.36 9.80
CA ASP A 235 -3.10 -4.59 8.96
C ASP A 235 -2.12 -3.77 9.81
N SER A 236 -2.59 -3.15 10.90
CA SER A 236 -1.73 -2.44 11.86
C SER A 236 -0.71 -3.37 12.53
N ALA A 237 -1.14 -4.57 12.93
CA ALA A 237 -0.24 -5.58 13.52
C ALA A 237 0.84 -6.03 12.52
N ARG A 238 0.47 -6.26 11.26
CA ARG A 238 1.40 -6.60 10.17
C ARG A 238 2.47 -5.52 10.00
N TRP A 239 2.06 -4.26 9.87
CA TRP A 239 3.01 -3.17 9.66
C TRP A 239 3.88 -2.90 10.88
N LYS A 240 3.34 -3.04 12.09
CA LYS A 240 4.11 -2.97 13.33
C LYS A 240 5.20 -4.05 13.38
N ASP A 241 4.87 -5.30 13.03
CA ASP A 241 5.87 -6.39 12.94
C ASP A 241 6.94 -6.07 11.88
N THR A 242 6.52 -5.61 10.70
CA THR A 242 7.45 -5.23 9.63
C THR A 242 8.39 -4.10 10.06
N ILE A 243 7.87 -3.05 10.70
CA ILE A 243 8.66 -1.92 11.23
C ILE A 243 9.71 -2.41 12.22
N LEU A 244 9.31 -3.27 13.18
CA LEU A 244 10.21 -3.83 14.19
C LEU A 244 11.30 -4.70 13.56
N ARG A 245 10.94 -5.64 12.69
CA ARG A 245 11.88 -6.55 11.99
C ARG A 245 12.82 -5.81 11.03
N ALA A 246 12.34 -4.73 10.44
CA ALA A 246 13.14 -3.88 9.55
C ALA A 246 14.03 -2.87 10.30
N HIS A 247 13.92 -2.78 11.64
CA HIS A 247 14.63 -1.80 12.48
C HIS A 247 14.38 -0.34 12.05
N ILE A 248 13.15 -0.03 11.62
CA ILE A 248 12.77 1.34 11.27
C ILE A 248 12.43 2.08 12.57
N GLU A 249 13.19 3.12 12.87
CA GLU A 249 13.01 3.90 14.09
C GLU A 249 11.82 4.86 13.96
N PRO A 250 10.91 4.93 14.95
CA PRO A 250 9.88 5.97 15.01
C PRO A 250 10.49 7.38 15.15
N GLU A 251 9.91 8.33 14.43
CA GLU A 251 10.29 9.75 14.46
C GLU A 251 9.49 10.54 15.52
#